data_b5f58890ad96f8ccebbf8db3e56ba733
#
_entry.id   b5f58890ad96f8ccebbf8db3e56ba733
#
_cell.length_a   1.000
_cell.length_b   1.000
_cell.length_c   1.000
_cell.angle_alpha   90.00
_cell.angle_beta   90.00
_cell.angle_gamma   90.00
#
_symmetry.space_group_name_H-M   'P 1'
#
loop_
_entity.id
_entity.type
_entity.pdbx_description
1 polymer ?
#
loop_
_entity_poly.entity_id
_entity_poly.type
_entity_poly.pdbx_seq_one_letter_code
_entity_poly.pdbx_strand_id
1 'polypeptide(L)'
;PGVPGMRSTFGTMTELLNSLRLMFSRLSHYPCPACGCMVPPSLNIAAEIPLYCPRCGAQVPVLGAEQFAFNSTGACPDCEGTGIVRVVDESTLVPDESLSINEGAVLPWQTLMWSLMKEIAEKMGVRTNVPFRELTPEERDIVFHGPAQKVHLLYQNSKTGAAGEMDFTYFNAVYTVENALAKVTDEKGMKRVERFLKQGPCPACGG
;
A
#
# COMPACT_ATOMS: atom_id res chain seq x y z
N PRO A 1 2.60 16.03 -32.57
CA PRO A 1 2.84 15.00 -31.58
C PRO A 1 3.23 15.65 -30.25
N GLY A 2 2.34 15.54 -29.27
CA GLY A 2 2.61 16.09 -27.93
C GLY A 2 3.77 15.35 -27.27
N VAL A 3 4.50 16.03 -26.40
CA VAL A 3 5.55 15.42 -25.57
C VAL A 3 4.90 14.32 -24.71
N PRO A 4 5.36 13.07 -24.76
CA PRO A 4 4.78 12.00 -23.97
C PRO A 4 4.94 12.33 -22.47
N GLY A 5 3.84 12.34 -21.74
CA GLY A 5 3.88 12.46 -20.29
C GLY A 5 4.54 11.21 -19.65
N MET A 6 4.98 11.30 -18.40
CA MET A 6 5.61 10.19 -17.65
C MET A 6 4.76 8.89 -17.59
N ARG A 7 3.48 8.95 -17.96
CA ARG A 7 2.55 7.80 -18.01
C ARG A 7 2.30 7.29 -19.44
N SER A 8 2.97 7.85 -20.44
CA SER A 8 2.81 7.44 -21.84
C SER A 8 3.69 6.23 -22.13
N THR A 9 3.05 5.13 -22.53
CA THR A 9 3.74 3.90 -22.96
C THR A 9 3.78 3.82 -24.49
N PHE A 10 4.63 2.95 -25.04
CA PHE A 10 4.65 2.66 -26.48
C PHE A 10 3.27 2.30 -27.02
N GLY A 11 2.49 1.48 -26.27
CA GLY A 11 1.14 1.07 -26.66
C GLY A 11 0.15 2.23 -26.75
N THR A 12 0.27 3.26 -25.88
CA THR A 12 -0.58 4.46 -25.96
C THR A 12 -0.16 5.39 -27.09
N MET A 13 1.13 5.48 -27.37
CA MET A 13 1.65 6.34 -28.45
C MET A 13 1.33 5.81 -29.84
N THR A 14 1.27 4.49 -30.01
CA THR A 14 1.00 3.83 -31.29
C THR A 14 -0.46 3.46 -31.49
N GLU A 15 -1.34 3.77 -30.52
CA GLU A 15 -2.75 3.36 -30.46
C GLU A 15 -3.00 1.85 -30.47
N LEU A 16 -1.94 1.03 -30.47
CA LEU A 16 -2.04 -0.42 -30.37
C LEU A 16 -2.82 -0.88 -29.12
N LEU A 17 -2.66 -0.14 -28.03
CA LEU A 17 -3.35 -0.45 -26.78
C LEU A 17 -4.87 -0.35 -26.93
N ASN A 18 -5.39 0.60 -27.71
CA ASN A 18 -6.82 0.72 -27.96
C ASN A 18 -7.35 -0.48 -28.75
N SER A 19 -6.61 -0.92 -29.77
CA SER A 19 -6.96 -2.11 -30.53
C SER A 19 -6.94 -3.38 -29.67
N LEU A 20 -5.94 -3.54 -28.81
CA LEU A 20 -5.85 -4.65 -27.87
C LEU A 20 -7.00 -4.66 -26.86
N ARG A 21 -7.34 -3.52 -26.29
CA ARG A 21 -8.49 -3.38 -25.37
C ARG A 21 -9.79 -3.82 -26.02
N LEU A 22 -10.01 -3.40 -27.28
CA LEU A 22 -11.19 -3.82 -28.06
C LEU A 22 -11.18 -5.31 -28.31
N MET A 23 -10.03 -5.90 -28.67
CA MET A 23 -9.91 -7.34 -28.87
C MET A 23 -10.22 -8.12 -27.59
N PHE A 24 -9.61 -7.74 -26.48
CA PHE A 24 -9.87 -8.41 -25.18
C PHE A 24 -11.32 -8.27 -24.76
N SER A 25 -11.92 -7.09 -24.88
CA SER A 25 -13.33 -6.89 -24.54
C SER A 25 -14.28 -7.76 -25.38
N ARG A 26 -14.01 -7.97 -26.66
CA ARG A 26 -14.95 -8.59 -27.60
C ARG A 26 -14.66 -10.05 -27.89
N LEU A 27 -13.42 -10.50 -27.76
CA LEU A 27 -12.97 -11.83 -28.13
C LEU A 27 -12.59 -12.71 -26.94
N SER A 28 -12.61 -12.17 -25.72
CA SER A 28 -12.34 -12.97 -24.51
C SER A 28 -13.51 -13.85 -24.14
N HIS A 29 -13.19 -14.94 -23.43
CA HIS A 29 -14.17 -15.75 -22.75
C HIS A 29 -14.38 -15.18 -21.34
N TYR A 30 -15.62 -15.16 -20.89
CA TYR A 30 -15.98 -14.64 -19.56
C TYR A 30 -16.44 -15.77 -18.65
N PRO A 31 -15.89 -15.90 -17.43
CA PRO A 31 -16.35 -16.91 -16.48
C PRO A 31 -17.74 -16.53 -15.95
N CYS A 32 -18.66 -17.45 -15.99
CA CYS A 32 -19.97 -17.28 -15.39
C CYS A 32 -19.86 -17.29 -13.85
N PRO A 33 -20.34 -16.26 -13.14
CA PRO A 33 -20.22 -16.19 -11.69
C PRO A 33 -21.05 -17.24 -10.96
N ALA A 34 -22.11 -17.77 -11.59
CA ALA A 34 -23.01 -18.75 -10.98
C ALA A 34 -22.55 -20.20 -11.15
N CYS A 35 -21.94 -20.55 -12.27
CA CYS A 35 -21.63 -21.97 -12.56
C CYS A 35 -20.18 -22.20 -13.04
N GLY A 36 -19.34 -21.16 -13.11
CA GLY A 36 -17.95 -21.24 -13.55
C GLY A 36 -17.74 -21.58 -15.03
N CYS A 37 -18.81 -21.73 -15.81
CA CYS A 37 -18.72 -22.05 -17.24
C CYS A 37 -18.08 -20.85 -17.98
N MET A 38 -17.13 -21.13 -18.86
CA MET A 38 -16.53 -20.09 -19.72
C MET A 38 -17.54 -19.80 -20.87
N VAL A 39 -18.03 -18.56 -20.86
CA VAL A 39 -18.98 -18.09 -21.89
C VAL A 39 -18.16 -17.55 -23.07
N PRO A 40 -18.48 -18.00 -24.30
CA PRO A 40 -17.73 -17.63 -25.49
C PRO A 40 -17.87 -16.13 -25.81
N PRO A 41 -16.92 -15.57 -26.59
CA PRO A 41 -16.97 -14.19 -27.01
C PRO A 41 -18.25 -13.86 -27.78
N SER A 42 -18.73 -12.62 -27.64
CA SER A 42 -19.94 -12.13 -28.31
C SER A 42 -19.78 -10.68 -28.75
N LEU A 43 -20.19 -10.39 -29.98
CA LEU A 43 -20.25 -9.01 -30.46
C LEU A 43 -21.35 -8.18 -29.78
N ASN A 44 -22.29 -8.83 -29.09
CA ASN A 44 -23.30 -8.14 -28.29
C ASN A 44 -22.70 -7.20 -27.26
N ILE A 45 -21.49 -7.49 -26.76
CA ILE A 45 -20.76 -6.64 -25.82
C ILE A 45 -20.52 -5.24 -26.41
N ALA A 46 -20.27 -5.15 -27.73
CA ALA A 46 -20.08 -3.88 -28.40
C ALA A 46 -21.36 -3.04 -28.53
N ALA A 47 -22.50 -3.70 -28.45
CA ALA A 47 -23.84 -3.10 -28.49
C ALA A 47 -24.43 -2.90 -27.08
N GLU A 48 -23.62 -3.10 -26.02
CA GLU A 48 -24.05 -3.03 -24.61
C GLU A 48 -25.23 -3.98 -24.28
N ILE A 49 -25.39 -5.06 -25.06
CA ILE A 49 -26.39 -6.06 -24.82
C ILE A 49 -25.90 -7.05 -23.76
N PRO A 50 -26.67 -7.28 -22.67
CA PRO A 50 -26.27 -8.21 -21.62
C PRO A 50 -25.91 -9.60 -22.13
N LEU A 51 -24.81 -10.16 -21.62
CA LEU A 51 -24.40 -11.53 -21.93
C LEU A 51 -24.98 -12.48 -20.89
N TYR A 52 -25.55 -13.61 -21.37
CA TYR A 52 -26.11 -14.64 -20.50
C TYR A 52 -25.38 -15.97 -20.68
N CYS A 53 -25.18 -16.67 -19.59
CA CYS A 53 -24.54 -17.99 -19.62
C CYS A 53 -25.45 -19.02 -20.34
N PRO A 54 -24.97 -19.70 -21.40
CA PRO A 54 -25.76 -20.68 -22.11
C PRO A 54 -26.08 -21.95 -21.28
N ARG A 55 -25.32 -22.16 -20.18
CA ARG A 55 -25.50 -23.34 -19.33
C ARG A 55 -26.53 -23.11 -18.21
N CYS A 56 -26.58 -21.95 -17.58
CA CYS A 56 -27.42 -21.71 -16.41
C CYS A 56 -28.33 -20.48 -16.53
N GLY A 57 -28.24 -19.71 -17.62
CA GLY A 57 -29.06 -18.52 -17.84
C GLY A 57 -28.66 -17.28 -17.00
N ALA A 58 -27.68 -17.39 -16.12
CA ALA A 58 -27.24 -16.27 -15.31
C ALA A 58 -26.61 -15.18 -16.17
N GLN A 59 -26.83 -13.91 -15.82
CA GLN A 59 -26.15 -12.79 -16.46
C GLN A 59 -24.65 -12.82 -16.11
N VAL A 60 -23.83 -12.63 -17.14
CA VAL A 60 -22.37 -12.65 -17.03
C VAL A 60 -21.87 -11.22 -17.11
N PRO A 61 -21.15 -10.72 -16.10
CA PRO A 61 -20.52 -9.40 -16.17
C PRO A 61 -19.45 -9.40 -17.25
N VAL A 62 -19.52 -8.43 -18.12
CA VAL A 62 -18.55 -8.23 -19.21
C VAL A 62 -17.84 -6.90 -19.04
N LEU A 63 -16.58 -6.83 -19.50
CA LEU A 63 -15.79 -5.62 -19.42
C LEU A 63 -15.80 -4.89 -20.77
N GLY A 64 -16.19 -3.63 -20.75
CA GLY A 64 -16.03 -2.73 -21.91
C GLY A 64 -14.53 -2.46 -22.18
N ALA A 65 -14.21 -2.00 -23.36
CA ALA A 65 -12.82 -1.74 -23.76
C ALA A 65 -12.13 -0.70 -22.86
N GLU A 66 -12.86 0.27 -22.36
CA GLU A 66 -12.41 1.30 -21.42
C GLU A 66 -12.00 0.73 -20.06
N GLN A 67 -12.58 -0.39 -19.64
CA GLN A 67 -12.27 -1.04 -18.36
C GLN A 67 -10.93 -1.79 -18.38
N PHE A 68 -10.33 -2.02 -19.55
CA PHE A 68 -8.97 -2.56 -19.70
C PHE A 68 -7.89 -1.48 -19.63
N ALA A 69 -8.22 -0.27 -19.18
CA ALA A 69 -7.24 0.77 -18.90
C ALA A 69 -6.78 0.71 -17.45
N PHE A 70 -5.53 1.09 -17.19
CA PHE A 70 -5.12 1.43 -15.83
C PHE A 70 -5.91 2.65 -15.34
N ASN A 71 -6.15 2.77 -14.05
CA ASN A 71 -7.06 3.77 -13.45
C ASN A 71 -8.52 3.66 -13.94
N SER A 72 -8.96 2.50 -14.39
CA SER A 72 -10.34 2.24 -14.76
C SER A 72 -11.03 1.36 -13.72
N THR A 73 -12.34 1.23 -13.83
CA THR A 73 -13.13 0.35 -12.94
C THR A 73 -12.77 -1.13 -13.07
N GLY A 74 -12.09 -1.53 -14.13
CA GLY A 74 -11.58 -2.88 -14.32
C GLY A 74 -10.13 -3.08 -13.89
N ALA A 75 -9.45 -2.01 -13.47
CA ALA A 75 -8.10 -2.09 -12.94
C ALA A 75 -8.09 -2.73 -11.54
N CYS A 76 -6.97 -3.36 -11.19
CA CYS A 76 -6.78 -3.85 -9.84
C CYS A 76 -6.86 -2.67 -8.85
N PRO A 77 -7.71 -2.74 -7.81
CA PRO A 77 -7.89 -1.62 -6.89
C PRO A 77 -6.62 -1.31 -6.06
N ASP A 78 -5.78 -2.33 -5.80
CA ASP A 78 -4.59 -2.18 -4.95
C ASP A 78 -3.43 -1.46 -5.66
N CYS A 79 -3.26 -1.71 -6.95
CA CYS A 79 -2.18 -1.11 -7.74
C CYS A 79 -2.69 -0.17 -8.84
N GLU A 80 -3.99 0.06 -8.93
CA GLU A 80 -4.62 0.89 -9.97
C GLU A 80 -4.22 0.47 -11.40
N GLY A 81 -3.99 -0.83 -11.60
CA GLY A 81 -3.60 -1.42 -12.89
C GLY A 81 -2.12 -1.27 -13.24
N THR A 82 -1.27 -0.79 -12.34
CA THR A 82 0.19 -0.66 -12.59
C THR A 82 0.93 -1.98 -12.45
N GLY A 83 0.35 -2.96 -11.77
CA GLY A 83 1.00 -4.24 -11.45
C GLY A 83 2.04 -4.14 -10.33
N ILE A 84 2.38 -2.94 -9.88
CA ILE A 84 3.43 -2.68 -8.92
C ILE A 84 2.86 -1.90 -7.74
N VAL A 85 3.21 -2.33 -6.53
CA VAL A 85 2.90 -1.60 -5.30
C VAL A 85 4.18 -1.19 -4.59
N ARG A 86 4.08 -0.13 -3.80
CA ARG A 86 5.13 0.27 -2.87
C ARG A 86 4.77 -0.27 -1.51
N VAL A 87 5.63 -1.14 -1.00
CA VAL A 87 5.49 -1.75 0.34
C VAL A 87 6.63 -1.29 1.23
N VAL A 88 6.38 -1.28 2.53
CA VAL A 88 7.42 -0.96 3.51
C VAL A 88 8.52 -2.03 3.46
N ASP A 89 9.76 -1.60 3.39
CA ASP A 89 10.92 -2.47 3.53
C ASP A 89 11.40 -2.46 4.97
N GLU A 90 11.00 -3.45 5.73
CA GLU A 90 11.32 -3.56 7.16
C GLU A 90 12.82 -3.53 7.45
N SER A 91 13.64 -4.02 6.51
CA SER A 91 15.11 -4.00 6.67
C SER A 91 15.71 -2.59 6.76
N THR A 92 14.96 -1.60 6.28
CA THR A 92 15.37 -0.18 6.30
C THR A 92 14.91 0.58 7.54
N LEU A 93 14.01 -0.01 8.32
CA LEU A 93 13.44 0.65 9.50
C LEU A 93 14.43 0.73 10.66
N VAL A 94 15.31 -0.28 10.76
CA VAL A 94 16.39 -0.37 11.76
C VAL A 94 17.71 -0.66 11.02
N PRO A 95 18.34 0.35 10.43
CA PRO A 95 19.55 0.16 9.63
C PRO A 95 20.79 -0.20 10.47
N ASP A 96 20.79 0.13 11.75
CA ASP A 96 21.87 -0.19 12.68
C ASP A 96 21.31 -0.84 13.96
N GLU A 97 21.33 -2.16 13.99
CA GLU A 97 20.89 -2.94 15.15
C GLU A 97 21.82 -2.88 16.36
N SER A 98 22.99 -2.24 16.25
CA SER A 98 23.88 -2.02 17.40
C SER A 98 23.42 -0.88 18.30
N LEU A 99 22.58 0.01 17.78
CA LEU A 99 21.95 1.09 18.52
C LEU A 99 20.75 0.59 19.32
N SER A 100 20.50 1.22 20.45
CA SER A 100 19.25 1.09 21.20
C SER A 100 18.14 1.95 20.59
N ILE A 101 16.88 1.68 20.96
CA ILE A 101 15.75 2.52 20.56
C ILE A 101 15.92 3.96 21.09
N ASN A 102 16.48 4.11 22.28
CA ASN A 102 16.76 5.42 22.87
C ASN A 102 17.82 6.20 22.09
N GLU A 103 18.81 5.51 21.51
CA GLU A 103 19.84 6.09 20.65
C GLU A 103 19.35 6.28 19.21
N GLY A 104 18.18 5.73 18.88
CA GLY A 104 17.54 5.97 17.61
C GLY A 104 17.60 4.85 16.59
N ALA A 105 17.71 3.62 17.01
CA ALA A 105 17.71 2.46 16.14
C ALA A 105 16.51 2.47 15.16
N VAL A 106 15.30 2.86 15.64
CA VAL A 106 14.09 2.90 14.84
C VAL A 106 13.98 4.22 14.10
N LEU A 107 14.48 4.24 12.89
CA LEU A 107 14.65 5.44 12.08
C LEU A 107 13.33 6.16 11.72
N PRO A 108 12.20 5.49 11.43
CA PRO A 108 10.91 6.17 11.19
C PRO A 108 10.44 7.01 12.37
N TRP A 109 10.64 6.57 13.60
CA TRP A 109 10.23 7.32 14.80
C TRP A 109 11.02 8.62 15.00
N GLN A 110 12.23 8.70 14.45
CA GLN A 110 13.03 9.91 14.51
C GLN A 110 12.72 10.89 13.39
N THR A 111 12.37 10.38 12.21
CA THR A 111 12.34 11.19 10.99
C THR A 111 10.95 11.50 10.47
N LEU A 112 9.98 10.66 10.79
CA LEU A 112 8.60 10.76 10.30
C LEU A 112 7.59 11.03 11.42
N MET A 113 7.95 10.78 12.67
CA MET A 113 7.05 10.92 13.82
C MET A 113 7.77 11.53 15.02
N TRP A 114 7.03 11.75 16.10
CA TRP A 114 7.57 12.32 17.34
C TRP A 114 8.40 11.27 18.09
N SER A 115 9.45 11.74 18.77
CA SER A 115 10.31 10.91 19.63
C SER A 115 9.60 10.18 20.78
N LEU A 116 8.34 10.52 21.04
CA LEU A 116 7.50 9.95 22.10
C LEU A 116 7.22 8.44 21.91
N MET A 117 7.32 7.92 20.67
CA MET A 117 7.05 6.50 20.41
C MET A 117 7.96 5.56 21.19
N LYS A 118 9.20 5.96 21.50
CA LYS A 118 10.12 5.18 22.32
C LYS A 118 9.62 5.01 23.77
N GLU A 119 9.06 6.09 24.35
CA GLU A 119 8.51 6.06 25.72
C GLU A 119 7.24 5.20 25.79
N ILE A 120 6.43 5.25 24.72
CA ILE A 120 5.24 4.40 24.60
C ILE A 120 5.63 2.94 24.44
N ALA A 121 6.63 2.62 23.60
CA ALA A 121 7.13 1.26 23.43
C ALA A 121 7.67 0.66 24.74
N GLU A 122 8.34 1.47 25.56
CA GLU A 122 8.81 1.06 26.88
C GLU A 122 7.63 0.68 27.80
N LYS A 123 6.54 1.46 27.78
CA LYS A 123 5.31 1.12 28.53
C LYS A 123 4.61 -0.13 28.00
N MET A 124 4.83 -0.49 26.74
CA MET A 124 4.35 -1.74 26.15
C MET A 124 5.25 -2.95 26.45
N GLY A 125 6.32 -2.76 27.23
CA GLY A 125 7.21 -3.82 27.66
C GLY A 125 8.46 -4.03 26.80
N VAL A 126 8.75 -3.10 25.88
CA VAL A 126 9.95 -3.14 25.04
C VAL A 126 11.12 -2.51 25.78
N ARG A 127 12.26 -3.18 25.83
CA ARG A 127 13.52 -2.64 26.40
C ARG A 127 14.14 -1.65 25.42
N THR A 128 14.02 -0.37 25.72
CA THR A 128 14.47 0.72 24.83
C THR A 128 15.93 1.13 25.03
N ASN A 129 16.59 0.61 26.05
CA ASN A 129 17.95 0.98 26.47
C ASN A 129 19.03 -0.07 26.13
N VAL A 130 18.66 -1.16 25.46
CA VAL A 130 19.58 -2.19 24.99
C VAL A 130 19.72 -2.14 23.45
N PRO A 131 20.82 -2.63 22.86
CA PRO A 131 20.94 -2.75 21.41
C PRO A 131 19.76 -3.48 20.78
N PHE A 132 19.27 -3.01 19.65
CA PHE A 132 18.09 -3.58 19.00
C PHE A 132 18.25 -5.08 18.70
N ARG A 133 19.47 -5.52 18.36
CA ARG A 133 19.78 -6.96 18.16
C ARG A 133 19.56 -7.82 19.39
N GLU A 134 19.53 -7.25 20.60
CA GLU A 134 19.33 -7.97 21.88
C GLU A 134 17.85 -8.03 22.31
N LEU A 135 16.96 -7.38 21.54
CA LEU A 135 15.52 -7.48 21.76
C LEU A 135 15.03 -8.89 21.43
N THR A 136 14.08 -9.38 22.21
CA THR A 136 13.42 -10.65 21.93
C THR A 136 12.58 -10.57 20.67
N PRO A 137 12.21 -11.70 20.05
CA PRO A 137 11.30 -11.68 18.89
C PRO A 137 9.97 -10.97 19.17
N GLU A 138 9.43 -11.12 20.37
CA GLU A 138 8.18 -10.49 20.81
C GLU A 138 8.33 -8.96 20.93
N GLU A 139 9.46 -8.50 21.50
CA GLU A 139 9.76 -7.07 21.59
C GLU A 139 9.93 -6.46 20.19
N ARG A 140 10.61 -7.15 19.27
CA ARG A 140 10.76 -6.73 17.88
C ARG A 140 9.42 -6.68 17.15
N ASP A 141 8.54 -7.67 17.39
CA ASP A 141 7.20 -7.69 16.81
C ASP A 141 6.36 -6.50 17.29
N ILE A 142 6.45 -6.15 18.58
CA ILE A 142 5.80 -4.93 19.09
C ILE A 142 6.30 -3.70 18.34
N VAL A 143 7.62 -3.57 18.10
CA VAL A 143 8.19 -2.42 17.41
C VAL A 143 7.73 -2.35 15.96
N PHE A 144 7.69 -3.47 15.24
CA PHE A 144 7.34 -3.50 13.82
C PHE A 144 5.84 -3.54 13.55
N HIS A 145 5.09 -4.32 14.35
CA HIS A 145 3.69 -4.68 14.06
C HIS A 145 2.73 -4.48 15.23
N GLY A 146 3.24 -4.04 16.41
CA GLY A 146 2.41 -3.88 17.60
C GLY A 146 1.13 -3.10 17.33
N PRO A 147 0.00 -3.47 17.99
CA PRO A 147 -1.29 -2.86 17.72
C PRO A 147 -1.34 -1.39 18.12
N ALA A 148 -2.09 -0.60 17.38
CA ALA A 148 -2.40 0.78 17.75
C ALA A 148 -3.27 0.76 19.02
N GLN A 149 -2.66 1.05 20.17
CA GLN A 149 -3.36 1.15 21.45
C GLN A 149 -3.06 2.48 22.14
N LYS A 150 -4.00 2.94 22.95
CA LYS A 150 -3.79 4.14 23.76
C LYS A 150 -2.98 3.80 24.99
N VAL A 151 -1.94 4.57 25.23
CA VAL A 151 -1.08 4.45 26.41
C VAL A 151 -1.10 5.78 27.14
N HIS A 152 -1.33 5.68 28.45
CA HIS A 152 -1.39 6.84 29.33
C HIS A 152 0.02 7.22 29.79
N LEU A 153 0.42 8.45 29.49
CA LEU A 153 1.76 8.96 29.81
C LEU A 153 1.68 10.33 30.49
N LEU A 154 2.59 10.56 31.43
CA LEU A 154 2.88 11.89 31.92
C LEU A 154 3.78 12.60 30.90
N TYR A 155 3.20 13.53 30.15
CA TYR A 155 3.92 14.33 29.16
C TYR A 155 4.32 15.67 29.75
N GLN A 156 5.59 16.03 29.60
CA GLN A 156 6.09 17.36 29.94
C GLN A 156 6.48 18.12 28.67
N ASN A 157 5.83 19.24 28.45
CA ASN A 157 6.15 20.10 27.33
C ASN A 157 7.52 20.77 27.53
N SER A 158 8.49 20.44 26.69
CA SER A 158 9.86 20.95 26.78
C SER A 158 9.98 22.47 26.63
N LYS A 159 9.00 23.15 26.02
CA LYS A 159 9.00 24.61 25.80
C LYS A 159 8.32 25.38 26.93
N THR A 160 7.27 24.84 27.51
CA THR A 160 6.45 25.54 28.52
C THR A 160 6.67 25.00 29.93
N GLY A 161 7.32 23.85 30.09
CA GLY A 161 7.48 23.17 31.36
C GLY A 161 6.20 22.57 31.93
N ALA A 162 5.06 22.79 31.28
CA ALA A 162 3.79 22.25 31.76
C ALA A 162 3.78 20.73 31.64
N ALA A 163 3.49 20.04 32.74
CA ALA A 163 3.30 18.60 32.78
C ALA A 163 1.81 18.26 32.91
N GLY A 164 1.38 17.22 32.19
CA GLY A 164 0.02 16.72 32.24
C GLY A 164 -0.07 15.27 31.81
N GLU A 165 -1.07 14.58 32.30
CA GLU A 165 -1.35 13.22 31.90
C GLU A 165 -2.17 13.25 30.61
N MET A 166 -1.73 12.51 29.61
CA MET A 166 -2.38 12.46 28.30
C MET A 166 -2.33 11.03 27.72
N ASP A 167 -3.37 10.69 26.97
CA ASP A 167 -3.42 9.44 26.22
C ASP A 167 -2.77 9.63 24.85
N PHE A 168 -1.78 8.81 24.56
CA PHE A 168 -1.12 8.77 23.26
C PHE A 168 -1.39 7.43 22.58
N THR A 169 -1.64 7.47 21.26
CA THR A 169 -1.77 6.25 20.48
C THR A 169 -0.40 5.76 20.05
N TYR A 170 -0.10 4.49 20.34
CA TYR A 170 1.09 3.83 19.81
C TYR A 170 0.96 3.63 18.30
N PHE A 171 2.04 3.93 17.60
CA PHE A 171 2.19 3.65 16.19
C PHE A 171 3.50 2.89 15.97
N ASN A 172 3.38 1.63 15.56
CA ASN A 172 4.54 0.81 15.22
C ASN A 172 5.33 1.38 14.05
N ALA A 173 6.54 0.86 13.82
CA ALA A 173 7.45 1.41 12.82
C ALA A 173 6.90 1.29 11.38
N VAL A 174 6.26 0.16 11.04
CA VAL A 174 5.65 -0.06 9.72
C VAL A 174 4.50 0.92 9.50
N TYR A 175 3.55 0.99 10.42
CA TYR A 175 2.41 1.91 10.33
C TYR A 175 2.87 3.38 10.25
N THR A 176 3.96 3.74 10.94
CA THR A 176 4.52 5.10 10.86
C THR A 176 4.90 5.47 9.43
N VAL A 177 5.50 4.55 8.67
CA VAL A 177 5.87 4.76 7.27
C VAL A 177 4.62 4.79 6.38
N GLU A 178 3.70 3.85 6.55
CA GLU A 178 2.44 3.79 5.79
C GLU A 178 1.60 5.07 5.97
N ASN A 179 1.45 5.51 7.22
CA ASN A 179 0.71 6.74 7.53
C ASN A 179 1.41 7.99 6.98
N ALA A 180 2.74 8.02 6.97
CA ALA A 180 3.49 9.09 6.34
C ALA A 180 3.30 9.07 4.83
N LEU A 181 3.36 7.90 4.19
CA LEU A 181 3.14 7.73 2.74
C LEU A 181 1.73 8.19 2.34
N ALA A 182 0.71 7.81 3.09
CA ALA A 182 -0.67 8.21 2.83
C ALA A 182 -0.90 9.75 2.91
N LYS A 183 -0.06 10.45 3.66
CA LYS A 183 -0.14 11.91 3.86
C LYS A 183 0.79 12.72 2.97
N VAL A 184 1.59 12.06 2.14
CA VAL A 184 2.52 12.76 1.23
C VAL A 184 1.75 13.50 0.15
N THR A 185 2.00 14.82 0.07
CA THR A 185 1.39 15.70 -0.94
C THR A 185 2.43 16.35 -1.85
N ASP A 186 3.72 16.31 -1.48
CA ASP A 186 4.80 16.96 -2.21
C ASP A 186 6.01 16.03 -2.43
N GLU A 187 6.88 16.42 -3.33
CA GLU A 187 8.09 15.65 -3.67
C GLU A 187 9.07 15.53 -2.49
N LYS A 188 9.15 16.57 -1.65
CA LYS A 188 10.05 16.58 -0.49
C LYS A 188 9.58 15.57 0.57
N GLY A 189 8.28 15.49 0.79
CA GLY A 189 7.67 14.46 1.65
C GLY A 189 7.93 13.06 1.09
N MET A 190 7.75 12.86 -0.22
CA MET A 190 8.02 11.58 -0.87
C MET A 190 9.47 11.13 -0.68
N LYS A 191 10.47 11.98 -0.90
CA LYS A 191 11.89 11.66 -0.69
C LYS A 191 12.22 11.22 0.74
N ARG A 192 11.47 11.70 1.73
CA ARG A 192 11.66 11.29 3.13
C ARG A 192 11.13 9.90 3.42
N VAL A 193 10.06 9.49 2.76
CA VAL A 193 9.40 8.19 2.96
C VAL A 193 10.01 7.12 2.04
N GLU A 194 10.40 7.48 0.83
CA GLU A 194 10.85 6.57 -0.23
C GLU A 194 11.99 5.64 0.20
N ARG A 195 12.88 6.10 1.06
CA ARG A 195 13.99 5.29 1.59
C ARG A 195 13.55 4.09 2.44
N PHE A 196 12.29 4.07 2.88
CA PHE A 196 11.69 2.97 3.64
C PHE A 196 10.81 2.06 2.79
N LEU A 197 10.76 2.32 1.48
CA LEU A 197 9.87 1.63 0.56
C LEU A 197 10.67 0.79 -0.43
N LYS A 198 10.14 -0.37 -0.75
CA LYS A 198 10.54 -1.16 -1.91
C LYS A 198 9.38 -1.31 -2.87
N GLN A 199 9.71 -1.43 -4.16
CA GLN A 199 8.73 -1.78 -5.18
C GLN A 199 8.67 -3.30 -5.31
N GLY A 200 7.47 -3.81 -5.44
CA GLY A 200 7.22 -5.23 -5.64
C GLY A 200 6.00 -5.47 -6.52
N PRO A 201 5.83 -6.68 -7.03
CA PRO A 201 4.61 -7.05 -7.74
C PRO A 201 3.41 -6.89 -6.82
N CYS A 202 2.30 -6.45 -7.38
CA CYS A 202 1.07 -6.30 -6.62
C CYS A 202 0.59 -7.67 -6.10
N PRO A 203 0.40 -7.86 -4.79
CA PRO A 203 -0.01 -9.15 -4.24
C PRO A 203 -1.44 -9.56 -4.63
N ALA A 204 -2.29 -8.59 -4.96
CA ALA A 204 -3.67 -8.86 -5.32
C ALA A 204 -3.83 -9.38 -6.75
N CYS A 205 -3.05 -8.87 -7.71
CA CYS A 205 -3.14 -9.29 -9.10
C CYS A 205 -1.92 -10.05 -9.64
N GLY A 206 -0.85 -10.15 -8.86
CA GLY A 206 0.40 -10.83 -9.23
C GLY A 206 1.36 -10.02 -10.09
N GLY A 207 1.05 -8.76 -10.34
CA GLY A 207 1.85 -7.87 -11.19
C GLY A 207 1.37 -7.76 -12.61
#